data_d49ffe2208444010a13d4cb91a1370e9
#
_entry.id   d49ffe2208444010a13d4cb91a1370e9
#
_cell.length_a   1.000
_cell.length_b   1.000
_cell.length_c   1.000
_cell.angle_alpha   90.00
_cell.angle_beta   90.00
_cell.angle_gamma   90.00
#
_symmetry.space_group_name_H-M   'P 1'
#
loop_
_entity.id
_entity.type
_entity.pdbx_description
1 polymer ?
#
loop_
_entity_poly.entity_id
_entity_poly.type
_entity_poly.pdbx_seq_one_letter_code
_entity_poly.pdbx_strand_id
1 'polypeptide(L)'
;MINEEIRSPWIGTIPFSEWLGIHPQTVRAVRKLQNSPWHQGIHYRQTGVTGRGPMQWNRELAEKAFTEFHRTPAMEVETFSRAAHPTLR
;
A
#
# COMPACT_ATOMS: atom_id res chain seq x y z
N MET A 1 -10.68 -25.49 13.03
CA MET A 1 -10.70 -25.09 12.82
C MET A 1 -10.30 -24.53 12.29
N ILE A 2 -9.90 -24.45 11.80
CA ILE A 2 -9.45 -23.89 11.35
C ILE A 2 -9.58 -22.67 10.99
N ASN A 3 -9.19 -21.88 11.59
CA ASN A 3 -9.47 -20.52 11.53
C ASN A 3 -8.69 -19.74 10.55
N GLU A 4 -7.54 -20.24 10.20
CA GLU A 4 -6.80 -19.56 9.17
C GLU A 4 -7.55 -19.52 7.91
N GLU A 5 -8.34 -20.53 7.66
CA GLU A 5 -9.01 -20.61 6.39
C GLU A 5 -10.10 -19.60 6.26
N ILE A 6 -10.66 -19.20 7.40
CA ILE A 6 -11.71 -18.22 7.33
C ILE A 6 -11.26 -16.86 7.83
N ARG A 7 -9.97 -16.71 8.04
CA ARG A 7 -9.47 -15.43 8.47
C ARG A 7 -9.64 -14.43 7.35
N SER A 8 -10.21 -13.28 7.69
CA SER A 8 -10.46 -12.24 6.72
C SER A 8 -9.15 -11.64 6.24
N PRO A 9 -9.05 -11.33 4.97
CA PRO A 9 -7.88 -10.58 4.48
C PRO A 9 -7.95 -9.11 4.83
N TRP A 10 -9.04 -8.67 5.42
CA TRP A 10 -9.23 -7.25 5.72
C TRP A 10 -8.74 -6.95 7.13
N ILE A 11 -7.84 -6.00 7.25
CA ILE A 11 -7.25 -5.63 8.53
C ILE A 11 -7.29 -4.11 8.67
N GLY A 12 -7.18 -3.62 9.89
CA GLY A 12 -7.21 -2.20 10.14
C GLY A 12 -5.95 -1.49 9.65
N THR A 13 -5.95 -0.18 9.77
CA THR A 13 -4.84 0.62 9.26
C THR A 13 -3.54 0.34 10.02
N ILE A 14 -3.60 0.25 11.33
CA ILE A 14 -2.38 0.02 12.10
C ILE A 14 -1.79 -1.36 11.79
N PRO A 15 -2.58 -2.45 11.86
CA PRO A 15 -2.02 -3.73 11.46
C PRO A 15 -1.53 -3.74 10.01
N PHE A 16 -2.21 -3.01 9.12
CA PHE A 16 -1.78 -2.96 7.74
C PHE A 16 -0.43 -2.26 7.61
N SER A 17 -0.24 -1.16 8.36
CA SER A 17 1.05 -0.48 8.34
C SER A 17 2.15 -1.40 8.85
N GLU A 18 1.86 -2.18 9.87
CA GLU A 18 2.83 -3.13 10.39
C GLU A 18 3.12 -4.22 9.37
N TRP A 19 2.08 -4.67 8.68
CA TRP A 19 2.22 -5.66 7.62
C TRP A 19 3.17 -5.17 6.53
N LEU A 20 3.05 -3.87 6.18
CA LEU A 20 3.91 -3.30 5.16
C LEU A 20 5.27 -2.87 5.71
N GLY A 21 5.39 -2.73 7.02
CA GLY A 21 6.63 -2.26 7.61
C GLY A 21 6.83 -0.77 7.48
N ILE A 22 5.74 0.00 7.41
CA ILE A 22 5.84 1.45 7.29
C ILE A 22 4.95 2.09 8.35
N HIS A 23 5.14 3.38 8.55
CA HIS A 23 4.39 4.11 9.56
C HIS A 23 2.95 4.33 9.08
N PRO A 24 1.96 4.30 9.99
CA PRO A 24 0.58 4.55 9.58
C PRO A 24 0.37 5.88 8.88
N GLN A 25 1.14 6.90 9.25
CA GLN A 25 1.03 8.18 8.56
C GLN A 25 1.44 8.05 7.11
N THR A 26 2.42 7.20 6.83
CA THR A 26 2.82 6.97 5.45
C THR A 26 1.70 6.27 4.68
N VAL A 27 1.01 5.33 5.33
CA VAL A 27 -0.12 4.69 4.69
C VAL A 27 -1.16 5.72 4.30
N ARG A 28 -1.46 6.63 5.22
CA ARG A 28 -2.47 7.66 4.95
C ARG A 28 -2.02 8.60 3.86
N ALA A 29 -0.74 8.95 3.85
CA ALA A 29 -0.23 9.86 2.84
C ALA A 29 -0.29 9.25 1.45
N VAL A 30 0.10 7.98 1.34
CA VAL A 30 0.08 7.32 0.04
C VAL A 30 -1.37 7.18 -0.44
N ARG A 31 -2.29 6.89 0.46
CA ARG A 31 -3.69 6.75 0.06
C ARG A 31 -4.23 8.04 -0.54
N LYS A 32 -3.75 9.18 -0.07
CA LYS A 32 -4.27 10.47 -0.51
C LYS A 32 -3.60 11.01 -1.77
N LEU A 33 -2.60 10.32 -2.28
CA LEU A 33 -1.96 10.77 -3.50
C LEU A 33 -2.95 10.71 -4.66
N GLN A 34 -2.80 11.65 -5.59
CA GLN A 34 -3.65 11.65 -6.76
C GLN A 34 -3.46 10.39 -7.57
N ASN A 35 -2.24 9.91 -7.62
CA ASN A 35 -1.95 8.68 -8.34
C ASN A 35 -1.73 7.52 -7.40
N SER A 36 -2.49 7.48 -6.31
CA SER A 36 -2.34 6.44 -5.32
C SER A 36 -2.52 5.06 -5.94
N PRO A 37 -1.75 4.07 -5.51
CA PRO A 37 -1.95 2.71 -5.99
C PRO A 37 -3.17 2.07 -5.39
N TRP A 38 -3.76 2.67 -4.38
CA TRP A 38 -4.86 2.05 -3.65
C TRP A 38 -6.18 2.70 -4.02
N HIS A 39 -7.17 1.87 -4.34
CA HIS A 39 -8.48 2.34 -4.76
C HIS A 39 -9.54 1.81 -3.80
N GLN A 40 -10.44 2.69 -3.40
CA GLN A 40 -11.49 2.32 -2.48
C GLN A 40 -12.38 1.25 -3.11
N GLY A 41 -12.75 0.28 -2.30
CA GLY A 41 -13.56 -0.83 -2.78
C GLY A 41 -12.75 -2.00 -3.26
N ILE A 42 -11.49 -1.79 -3.59
CA ILE A 42 -10.62 -2.86 -4.03
C ILE A 42 -9.55 -3.12 -2.99
N HIS A 43 -8.81 -2.08 -2.66
CA HIS A 43 -7.67 -2.22 -1.75
C HIS A 43 -8.03 -1.84 -0.33
N TYR A 44 -9.02 -0.99 -0.15
CA TYR A 44 -9.46 -0.62 1.19
C TYR A 44 -10.96 -0.31 1.14
N ARG A 45 -11.56 -0.31 2.31
CA ARG A 45 -12.98 -0.01 2.43
C ARG A 45 -13.22 0.64 3.77
N GLN A 46 -14.29 1.41 3.87
CA GLN A 46 -14.70 1.99 5.14
C GLN A 46 -15.86 1.20 5.68
N THR A 47 -15.86 0.97 6.97
CA THR A 47 -16.81 0.06 7.56
C THR A 47 -17.88 0.74 8.40
N GLY A 48 -17.92 2.07 8.43
CA GLY A 48 -18.92 2.78 9.20
C GLY A 48 -20.29 2.69 8.57
N VAL A 49 -21.32 2.87 9.38
CA VAL A 49 -22.69 2.76 8.91
C VAL A 49 -22.99 3.79 7.83
N THR A 50 -22.38 4.95 7.92
CA THR A 50 -22.64 6.02 6.97
C THR A 50 -21.65 6.03 5.82
N GLY A 51 -20.89 4.95 5.65
CA GLY A 51 -19.86 4.94 4.61
C GLY A 51 -18.59 5.62 5.02
N ARG A 52 -18.46 5.95 6.29
CA ARG A 52 -17.26 6.55 6.83
C ARG A 52 -16.78 5.72 7.98
N GLY A 53 -15.81 6.24 8.71
CA GLY A 53 -15.35 5.56 9.91
C GLY A 53 -14.10 4.76 9.64
N PRO A 54 -13.86 3.75 10.46
CA PRO A 54 -12.61 2.99 10.35
C PRO A 54 -12.43 2.38 8.99
N MET A 55 -11.19 2.29 8.60
CA MET A 55 -10.84 1.67 7.34
C MET A 55 -10.31 0.28 7.55
N GLN A 56 -10.59 -0.57 6.61
CA GLN A 56 -9.98 -1.88 6.53
C GLN A 56 -9.26 -2.00 5.21
N TRP A 57 -8.16 -2.72 5.22
CA TRP A 57 -7.30 -2.88 4.06
C TRP A 57 -7.23 -4.34 3.69
N ASN A 58 -7.36 -4.63 2.38
CA ASN A 58 -7.11 -5.98 1.90
C ASN A 58 -5.61 -6.12 1.82
N ARG A 59 -5.02 -6.78 2.81
CA ARG A 59 -3.58 -6.75 2.97
C ARG A 59 -2.85 -7.31 1.76
N GLU A 60 -3.38 -8.35 1.15
CA GLU A 60 -2.66 -8.96 0.04
C GLU A 60 -2.75 -8.12 -1.22
N LEU A 61 -3.94 -7.65 -1.55
CA LEU A 61 -4.09 -6.83 -2.74
C LEU A 61 -3.41 -5.48 -2.56
N ALA A 62 -3.52 -4.91 -1.37
CA ALA A 62 -2.93 -3.60 -1.14
C ALA A 62 -1.41 -3.69 -1.11
N GLU A 63 -0.87 -4.76 -0.56
CA GLU A 63 0.58 -4.92 -0.56
C GLU A 63 1.09 -5.10 -1.99
N LYS A 64 0.38 -5.88 -2.78
CA LYS A 64 0.80 -6.07 -4.16
C LYS A 64 0.79 -4.75 -4.92
N ALA A 65 -0.26 -3.95 -4.73
CA ALA A 65 -0.35 -2.67 -5.40
C ALA A 65 0.74 -1.73 -4.92
N PHE A 66 1.05 -1.75 -3.62
CA PHE A 66 2.09 -0.91 -3.08
C PHE A 66 3.45 -1.29 -3.65
N THR A 67 3.73 -2.58 -3.74
CA THR A 67 4.98 -3.06 -4.28
C THR A 67 5.13 -2.66 -5.75
N GLU A 68 4.07 -2.81 -6.52
CA GLU A 68 4.12 -2.43 -7.92
C GLU A 68 4.31 -0.93 -8.07
N PHE A 69 3.68 -0.15 -7.22
CA PHE A 69 3.77 1.29 -7.29
C PHE A 69 5.20 1.76 -7.06
N HIS A 70 5.91 1.11 -6.18
CA HIS A 70 7.29 1.49 -5.84
C HIS A 70 8.31 0.72 -6.64
N ARG A 71 7.86 -0.13 -7.55
CA ARG A 71 8.78 -0.90 -8.34
C ARG A 71 9.33 -0.04 -9.45
N THR A 72 10.64 -0.06 -9.60
CA THR A 72 11.28 0.71 -10.65
C THR A 72 11.80 -0.27 -11.68
N PRO A 73 11.38 -0.17 -12.93
CA PRO A 73 11.88 -1.07 -13.97
C PRO A 73 13.39 -0.99 -14.07
N ALA A 74 13.99 -2.10 -14.41
CA ALA A 74 15.43 -2.16 -14.48
C ALA A 74 16.01 -1.11 -15.39
N MET A 75 15.35 -0.86 -16.51
CA MET A 75 15.83 0.13 -17.43
C MET A 75 15.81 1.52 -16.83
N GLU A 76 14.77 1.83 -16.08
CA GLU A 76 14.72 3.12 -15.42
C GLU A 76 15.77 3.24 -14.34
N VAL A 77 16.03 2.16 -13.66
CA VAL A 77 17.06 2.19 -12.66
C VAL A 77 18.39 2.51 -13.26
N GLU A 78 18.71 1.88 -14.37
CA GLU A 78 19.95 2.17 -15.04
C GLU A 78 20.03 3.61 -15.51
N THR A 79 18.96 4.08 -16.10
CA THR A 79 18.95 5.44 -16.60
C THR A 79 19.08 6.41 -15.45
N PHE A 80 18.38 6.17 -14.39
CA PHE A 80 18.46 7.02 -13.22
C PHE A 80 19.88 7.03 -12.67
N SER A 81 20.50 5.88 -12.58
CA SER A 81 21.84 5.80 -12.05
C SER A 81 22.80 6.59 -12.91
N ARG A 82 22.72 6.43 -14.21
CA ARG A 82 23.63 7.15 -15.09
C ARG A 82 23.40 8.63 -15.08
N ALA A 83 22.17 9.04 -14.95
CA ALA A 83 21.86 10.44 -14.99
C ALA A 83 22.11 11.11 -13.65
N ALA A 84 21.79 10.42 -12.59
CA ALA A 84 21.88 11.02 -11.29
C ALA A 84 23.21 10.85 -10.66
N HIS A 85 23.76 9.68 -10.77
CA HIS A 85 24.95 9.40 -10.11
C HIS A 85 26.18 10.01 -10.67
N PRO A 86 26.22 10.34 -11.90
CA PRO A 86 27.39 10.94 -12.40
C PRO A 86 27.67 12.16 -11.65
N THR A 87 26.63 12.76 -11.20
CA THR A 87 26.86 13.97 -10.50
C THR A 87 26.92 13.76 -9.05
N LEU A 88 26.33 12.71 -8.61
CA LEU A 88 26.34 12.48 -7.25
C LEU A 88 27.58 11.92 -6.83
N ARG A 89 28.10 11.46 -7.80
CA ARG A 89 29.03 10.71 -7.51
C ARG A 89 30.12 11.16 -7.61
#